data_da8bf6dcde5dd9edb4fc11f9c81057dd
#
_entry.id   da8bf6dcde5dd9edb4fc11f9c81057dd
#
_cell.length_a   1.000
_cell.length_b   1.000
_cell.length_c   1.000
_cell.angle_alpha   90.00
_cell.angle_beta   90.00
_cell.angle_gamma   90.00
#
_symmetry.space_group_name_H-M   'P 1'
#
loop_
_entity.id
_entity.type
_entity.pdbx_description
1 polymer ?
#
loop_
_entity_poly.entity_id
_entity_poly.type
_entity_poly.pdbx_seq_one_letter_code
_entity_poly.pdbx_strand_id
1 'polypeptide(L)'
;MLRRAFMAIVGCLALTCVALPAASSPSTQSPEEFVLKVSNEILDAIKKDPKLQQGEKKAVEALVDEKMMPAVDFLRMTRMAVGPKWREATPEQREQLQHLFRETLIQVYSGGLSMAKDQKVRILPRGQNDGTEAIVRTGMSSISDPGKPEVQMVYRLRNIKDQGWKVIDVNVEGVWLVSNYRNQYGNIAAQEGIEGLIRRMQDRVDHPETAKK
;
A
#
# COMPACT_ATOMS: atom_id res chain seq x y z
N MET A 1 14.35 -70.13 -58.39
CA MET A 1 14.37 -68.78 -58.94
C MET A 1 13.89 -67.78 -57.86
N LEU A 2 14.74 -66.89 -57.57
CA LEU A 2 14.74 -65.94 -56.47
C LEU A 2 13.71 -64.78 -56.66
N ARG A 3 12.86 -64.50 -55.69
CA ARG A 3 12.21 -63.19 -55.56
C ARG A 3 12.27 -62.65 -54.13
N ARG A 4 13.10 -61.67 -53.99
CA ARG A 4 13.27 -60.87 -52.79
C ARG A 4 12.07 -59.97 -52.58
N ALA A 5 11.43 -60.00 -51.42
CA ALA A 5 10.47 -59.05 -50.98
C ALA A 5 11.18 -58.05 -50.02
N PHE A 6 11.23 -56.78 -50.42
CA PHE A 6 11.68 -55.66 -49.61
C PHE A 6 10.54 -55.17 -48.74
N MET A 7 10.70 -55.28 -47.45
CA MET A 7 9.77 -54.74 -46.46
C MET A 7 10.24 -53.32 -46.07
N ALA A 8 9.52 -52.31 -46.50
CA ALA A 8 9.79 -50.93 -46.12
C ALA A 8 9.13 -50.63 -44.76
N ILE A 9 9.96 -50.36 -43.76
CA ILE A 9 9.52 -49.89 -42.42
C ILE A 9 9.38 -48.37 -42.51
N VAL A 10 8.12 -47.89 -42.49
CA VAL A 10 7.82 -46.47 -42.33
C VAL A 10 7.82 -46.16 -40.83
N GLY A 11 8.91 -45.52 -40.37
CA GLY A 11 9.00 -45.02 -39.00
C GLY A 11 8.20 -43.72 -38.85
N CYS A 12 7.09 -43.78 -38.12
CA CYS A 12 6.37 -42.59 -37.66
C CYS A 12 7.16 -41.90 -36.53
N LEU A 13 7.82 -40.81 -36.88
CA LEU A 13 8.44 -39.90 -35.89
C LEU A 13 7.32 -39.09 -35.24
N ALA A 14 6.85 -39.49 -34.06
CA ALA A 14 5.93 -38.69 -33.24
C ALA A 14 6.68 -37.51 -32.66
N LEU A 15 6.46 -36.31 -33.19
CA LEU A 15 6.94 -35.04 -32.64
C LEU A 15 6.13 -34.75 -31.38
N THR A 16 6.66 -35.09 -30.21
CA THR A 16 6.10 -34.64 -28.93
C THR A 16 6.42 -33.16 -28.74
N CYS A 17 5.44 -32.28 -28.99
CA CYS A 17 5.48 -30.90 -28.58
C CYS A 17 5.49 -30.83 -27.05
N VAL A 18 6.67 -30.63 -26.44
CA VAL A 18 6.79 -30.25 -25.04
C VAL A 18 6.32 -28.80 -24.94
N ALA A 19 5.12 -28.60 -24.45
CA ALA A 19 4.64 -27.28 -24.06
C ALA A 19 5.47 -26.80 -22.87
N LEU A 20 6.41 -25.88 -23.10
CA LEU A 20 7.07 -25.13 -22.04
C LEU A 20 6.00 -24.34 -21.27
N PRO A 21 5.97 -24.42 -19.92
CA PRO A 21 5.12 -23.53 -19.15
C PRO A 21 5.52 -22.11 -19.47
N ALA A 22 4.56 -21.31 -19.94
CA ALA A 22 4.74 -19.87 -20.13
C ALA A 22 5.13 -19.29 -18.75
N ALA A 23 6.39 -18.92 -18.59
CA ALA A 23 6.83 -18.13 -17.45
C ALA A 23 5.98 -16.87 -17.46
N SER A 24 5.10 -16.71 -16.45
CA SER A 24 4.34 -15.51 -16.22
C SER A 24 5.34 -14.38 -16.06
N SER A 25 5.44 -13.52 -17.07
CA SER A 25 6.22 -12.30 -17.00
C SER A 25 5.76 -11.52 -15.78
N PRO A 26 6.68 -10.96 -14.96
CA PRO A 26 6.29 -10.09 -13.86
C PRO A 26 5.37 -9.01 -14.43
N SER A 27 4.22 -8.79 -13.81
CA SER A 27 3.24 -7.83 -14.30
C SER A 27 3.93 -6.47 -14.44
N THR A 28 4.05 -5.98 -15.66
CA THR A 28 4.64 -4.68 -16.00
C THR A 28 3.65 -3.54 -15.71
N GLN A 29 2.88 -3.66 -14.62
CA GLN A 29 1.96 -2.62 -14.19
C GLN A 29 2.74 -1.35 -13.88
N SER A 30 2.36 -0.23 -14.51
CA SER A 30 2.97 1.07 -14.20
C SER A 30 2.62 1.50 -12.77
N PRO A 31 3.45 2.36 -12.13
CA PRO A 31 3.13 2.88 -10.81
C PRO A 31 1.83 3.69 -10.79
N GLU A 32 1.48 4.37 -11.89
CA GLU A 32 0.22 5.10 -12.05
C GLU A 32 -0.99 4.16 -12.07
N GLU A 33 -0.92 3.09 -12.87
CA GLU A 33 -1.97 2.05 -12.90
C GLU A 33 -2.15 1.38 -11.55
N PHE A 34 -1.04 1.09 -10.86
CA PHE A 34 -1.08 0.54 -9.51
C PHE A 34 -1.82 1.46 -8.53
N VAL A 35 -1.46 2.76 -8.49
CA VAL A 35 -2.10 3.73 -7.60
C VAL A 35 -3.58 3.91 -7.95
N LEU A 36 -3.94 4.02 -9.24
CA LEU A 36 -5.34 4.12 -9.67
C LEU A 36 -6.16 2.91 -9.27
N LYS A 37 -5.62 1.71 -9.50
CA LYS A 37 -6.29 0.46 -9.13
C LYS A 37 -6.59 0.41 -7.65
N VAL A 38 -5.58 0.58 -6.80
CA VAL A 38 -5.73 0.54 -5.34
C VAL A 38 -6.70 1.63 -4.85
N SER A 39 -6.56 2.85 -5.35
CA SER A 39 -7.45 3.97 -4.98
C SER A 39 -8.89 3.69 -5.35
N ASN A 40 -9.16 3.18 -6.56
CA ASN A 40 -10.51 2.86 -7.00
C ASN A 40 -11.12 1.69 -6.20
N GLU A 41 -10.34 0.65 -5.90
CA GLU A 41 -10.79 -0.48 -5.06
C GLU A 41 -11.20 -0.01 -3.66
N ILE A 42 -10.44 0.93 -3.06
CA ILE A 42 -10.77 1.53 -1.76
C ILE A 42 -12.04 2.39 -1.86
N LEU A 43 -12.13 3.28 -2.85
CA LEU A 43 -13.29 4.14 -3.04
C LEU A 43 -14.55 3.33 -3.31
N ASP A 44 -14.47 2.27 -4.10
CA ASP A 44 -15.59 1.38 -4.40
C ASP A 44 -16.04 0.60 -3.17
N ALA A 45 -15.12 0.15 -2.33
CA ALA A 45 -15.47 -0.48 -1.06
C ALA A 45 -16.23 0.49 -0.14
N ILE A 46 -15.73 1.74 -0.01
CA ILE A 46 -16.38 2.77 0.81
C ILE A 46 -17.78 3.12 0.27
N LYS A 47 -17.95 3.22 -1.05
CA LYS A 47 -19.25 3.51 -1.68
C LYS A 47 -20.29 2.42 -1.41
N LYS A 48 -19.86 1.17 -1.33
CA LYS A 48 -20.73 0.00 -1.18
C LYS A 48 -21.10 -0.31 0.27
N ASP A 49 -20.30 0.11 1.24
CA ASP A 49 -20.48 -0.26 2.65
C ASP A 49 -20.82 0.96 3.52
N PRO A 50 -22.09 1.07 4.00
CA PRO A 50 -22.50 2.13 4.91
C PRO A 50 -21.70 2.19 6.22
N LYS A 51 -21.18 1.06 6.71
CA LYS A 51 -20.37 1.01 7.93
C LYS A 51 -19.04 1.71 7.74
N LEU A 52 -18.41 1.53 6.57
CA LEU A 52 -17.21 2.27 6.18
C LEU A 52 -17.48 3.77 6.11
N GLN A 53 -18.64 4.17 5.54
CA GLN A 53 -19.03 5.58 5.47
C GLN A 53 -19.26 6.21 6.85
N GLN A 54 -19.66 5.41 7.82
CA GLN A 54 -19.84 5.84 9.22
C GLN A 54 -18.55 5.77 10.04
N GLY A 55 -17.47 5.21 9.47
CA GLY A 55 -16.18 5.03 10.16
C GLY A 55 -16.25 3.96 11.24
N GLU A 56 -17.12 2.94 11.09
CA GLU A 56 -17.19 1.83 12.05
C GLU A 56 -15.83 1.13 12.12
N LYS A 57 -15.25 1.06 13.32
CA LYS A 57 -13.87 0.63 13.53
C LYS A 57 -13.56 -0.72 12.87
N LYS A 58 -14.40 -1.73 13.09
CA LYS A 58 -14.18 -3.08 12.54
C LYS A 58 -14.24 -3.11 11.01
N ALA A 59 -15.14 -2.35 10.41
CA ALA A 59 -15.23 -2.25 8.95
C ALA A 59 -13.99 -1.55 8.36
N VAL A 60 -13.50 -0.50 9.03
CA VAL A 60 -12.29 0.22 8.62
C VAL A 60 -11.05 -0.67 8.77
N GLU A 61 -10.92 -1.40 9.86
CA GLU A 61 -9.83 -2.36 10.07
C GLU A 61 -9.79 -3.42 8.97
N ALA A 62 -10.95 -3.99 8.61
CA ALA A 62 -11.06 -4.95 7.52
C ALA A 62 -10.65 -4.35 6.17
N LEU A 63 -11.11 -3.14 5.84
CA LEU A 63 -10.70 -2.44 4.61
C LEU A 63 -9.19 -2.21 4.57
N VAL A 64 -8.60 -1.78 5.69
CA VAL A 64 -7.16 -1.56 5.81
C VAL A 64 -6.41 -2.86 5.55
N ASP A 65 -6.81 -3.96 6.20
CA ASP A 65 -6.12 -5.25 6.08
C ASP A 65 -6.26 -5.86 4.67
N GLU A 66 -7.44 -5.76 4.06
CA GLU A 66 -7.69 -6.37 2.75
C GLU A 66 -7.17 -5.56 1.57
N LYS A 67 -7.21 -4.22 1.64
CA LYS A 67 -6.93 -3.37 0.49
C LYS A 67 -5.69 -2.51 0.65
N MET A 68 -5.44 -1.97 1.85
CA MET A 68 -4.34 -1.04 2.05
C MET A 68 -3.03 -1.75 2.40
N MET A 69 -3.05 -2.67 3.38
CA MET A 69 -1.83 -3.35 3.82
C MET A 69 -1.09 -4.11 2.71
N PRO A 70 -1.78 -4.81 1.78
CA PRO A 70 -1.10 -5.42 0.64
C PRO A 70 -0.45 -4.42 -0.33
N ALA A 71 -0.93 -3.17 -0.35
CA ALA A 71 -0.46 -2.13 -1.27
C ALA A 71 0.70 -1.29 -0.70
N VAL A 72 1.02 -1.39 0.59
CA VAL A 72 2.05 -0.59 1.25
C VAL A 72 3.22 -1.43 1.76
N ASP A 73 4.41 -0.88 1.82
CA ASP A 73 5.53 -1.41 2.62
C ASP A 73 5.46 -0.80 4.03
N PHE A 74 4.53 -1.32 4.82
CA PHE A 74 4.22 -0.75 6.13
C PHE A 74 5.35 -0.90 7.14
N LEU A 75 6.12 -2.00 7.07
CA LEU A 75 7.34 -2.18 7.85
C LEU A 75 8.34 -1.04 7.58
N ARG A 76 8.55 -0.71 6.31
CA ARG A 76 9.44 0.38 5.92
C ARG A 76 8.91 1.73 6.40
N MET A 77 7.61 2.00 6.22
CA MET A 77 6.98 3.23 6.69
C MET A 77 7.15 3.40 8.20
N THR A 78 6.87 2.36 8.99
CA THR A 78 7.05 2.38 10.45
C THR A 78 8.50 2.60 10.84
N ARG A 79 9.43 1.87 10.22
CA ARG A 79 10.87 2.06 10.44
C ARG A 79 11.32 3.49 10.17
N MET A 80 10.83 4.09 9.09
CA MET A 80 11.16 5.47 8.74
C MET A 80 10.55 6.48 9.72
N ALA A 81 9.33 6.23 10.20
CA ALA A 81 8.66 7.06 11.21
C ALA A 81 9.35 6.98 12.59
N VAL A 82 9.80 5.82 13.03
CA VAL A 82 10.55 5.67 14.29
C VAL A 82 11.96 6.23 14.19
N GLY A 83 12.61 6.04 13.05
CA GLY A 83 13.93 6.60 12.77
C GLY A 83 15.11 5.76 13.28
N PRO A 84 16.28 6.39 13.63
CA PRO A 84 17.51 5.68 13.96
C PRO A 84 17.36 4.69 15.10
N LYS A 85 16.51 5.00 16.07
CA LYS A 85 16.22 4.16 17.23
C LYS A 85 15.56 2.82 16.87
N TRP A 86 14.99 2.69 15.68
CA TRP A 86 14.49 1.41 15.17
C TRP A 86 15.51 0.26 15.25
N ARG A 87 16.79 0.58 15.13
CA ARG A 87 17.87 -0.43 15.20
C ARG A 87 18.00 -1.06 16.59
N GLU A 88 17.61 -0.34 17.64
CA GLU A 88 17.68 -0.76 19.04
C GLU A 88 16.45 -1.61 19.44
N ALA A 89 15.37 -1.58 18.64
CA ALA A 89 14.14 -2.31 18.92
C ALA A 89 14.32 -3.82 18.68
N THR A 90 13.79 -4.64 19.62
CA THR A 90 13.70 -6.09 19.44
C THR A 90 12.69 -6.45 18.33
N PRO A 91 12.68 -7.70 17.82
CA PRO A 91 11.64 -8.13 16.87
C PRO A 91 10.22 -7.88 17.39
N GLU A 92 9.94 -8.22 18.65
CA GLU A 92 8.63 -8.06 19.30
C GLU A 92 8.24 -6.58 19.42
N GLN A 93 9.19 -5.72 19.80
CA GLN A 93 8.97 -4.27 19.84
C GLN A 93 8.70 -3.68 18.45
N ARG A 94 9.34 -4.20 17.39
CA ARG A 94 9.07 -3.79 16.01
C ARG A 94 7.67 -4.16 15.55
N GLU A 95 7.18 -5.34 15.91
CA GLU A 95 5.80 -5.77 15.65
C GLU A 95 4.81 -4.88 16.40
N GLN A 96 5.06 -4.63 17.70
CA GLN A 96 4.23 -3.74 18.51
C GLN A 96 4.18 -2.31 17.96
N LEU A 97 5.32 -1.74 17.53
CA LEU A 97 5.38 -0.43 16.89
C LEU A 97 4.58 -0.38 15.59
N GLN A 98 4.64 -1.43 14.76
CA GLN A 98 3.82 -1.52 13.55
C GLN A 98 2.34 -1.57 13.88
N HIS A 99 1.94 -2.42 14.82
CA HIS A 99 0.55 -2.52 15.27
C HIS A 99 0.03 -1.16 15.76
N LEU A 100 0.74 -0.52 16.68
CA LEU A 100 0.35 0.76 17.25
C LEU A 100 0.33 1.89 16.22
N PHE A 101 1.24 1.88 15.25
CA PHE A 101 1.22 2.88 14.17
C PHE A 101 0.03 2.67 13.25
N ARG A 102 -0.32 1.41 12.91
CA ARG A 102 -1.53 1.08 12.16
C ARG A 102 -2.79 1.58 12.88
N GLU A 103 -2.94 1.27 14.18
CA GLU A 103 -4.08 1.73 14.98
C GLU A 103 -4.17 3.26 15.05
N THR A 104 -3.02 3.93 15.22
CA THR A 104 -2.95 5.40 15.21
C THR A 104 -3.46 5.97 13.88
N LEU A 105 -3.06 5.40 12.74
CA LEU A 105 -3.51 5.87 11.43
C LEU A 105 -5.01 5.63 11.22
N ILE A 106 -5.53 4.47 11.63
CA ILE A 106 -6.96 4.18 11.58
C ILE A 106 -7.74 5.21 12.38
N GLN A 107 -7.35 5.49 13.62
CA GLN A 107 -8.03 6.46 14.48
C GLN A 107 -8.04 7.88 13.89
N VAL A 108 -6.89 8.31 13.35
CA VAL A 108 -6.74 9.68 12.82
C VAL A 108 -7.54 9.86 11.52
N TYR A 109 -7.56 8.85 10.63
CA TYR A 109 -8.06 9.03 9.27
C TYR A 109 -9.43 8.40 9.01
N SER A 110 -9.97 7.55 9.90
CA SER A 110 -11.27 6.90 9.71
C SER A 110 -12.42 7.89 9.56
N GLY A 111 -12.37 9.02 10.27
CA GLY A 111 -13.41 10.07 10.17
C GLY A 111 -13.55 10.69 8.79
N GLY A 112 -12.50 10.64 7.95
CA GLY A 112 -12.54 11.14 6.57
C GLY A 112 -13.25 10.24 5.57
N LEU A 113 -13.55 8.99 5.92
CA LEU A 113 -14.11 8.01 4.98
C LEU A 113 -15.51 8.39 4.49
N SER A 114 -16.30 9.09 5.31
CA SER A 114 -17.62 9.60 4.90
C SER A 114 -17.57 10.54 3.72
N MET A 115 -16.49 11.32 3.59
CA MET A 115 -16.26 12.23 2.45
C MET A 115 -15.76 11.48 1.22
N ALA A 116 -15.08 10.36 1.41
CA ALA A 116 -14.49 9.58 0.31
C ALA A 116 -15.54 8.91 -0.59
N LYS A 117 -16.75 8.68 -0.11
CA LYS A 117 -17.86 8.07 -0.88
C LYS A 117 -18.23 8.84 -2.15
N ASP A 118 -18.03 10.15 -2.14
CA ASP A 118 -18.36 11.05 -3.25
C ASP A 118 -17.13 11.44 -4.09
N GLN A 119 -16.05 10.72 -3.96
CA GLN A 119 -14.80 11.06 -4.65
C GLN A 119 -14.56 10.23 -5.89
N LYS A 120 -13.88 10.83 -6.85
CA LYS A 120 -13.19 10.16 -7.96
C LYS A 120 -11.72 10.56 -7.96
N VAL A 121 -10.86 9.65 -8.40
CA VAL A 121 -9.41 9.86 -8.48
C VAL A 121 -8.97 9.91 -9.94
N ARG A 122 -7.99 10.77 -10.24
CA ARG A 122 -7.32 10.84 -11.54
C ARG A 122 -5.81 11.03 -11.34
N ILE A 123 -5.03 10.60 -12.30
CA ILE A 123 -3.59 10.87 -12.33
C ILE A 123 -3.35 12.31 -12.75
N LEU A 124 -2.43 12.97 -12.05
CA LEU A 124 -1.92 14.29 -12.39
C LEU A 124 -0.55 14.17 -13.09
N PRO A 125 -0.19 15.13 -13.95
CA PRO A 125 1.12 15.15 -14.62
C PRO A 125 2.28 15.38 -13.63
N ARG A 126 3.52 15.21 -14.13
CA ARG A 126 4.78 15.40 -13.39
C ARG A 126 5.06 14.33 -12.33
N GLY A 127 4.62 13.09 -12.57
CA GLY A 127 5.15 11.92 -11.90
C GLY A 127 6.63 11.68 -12.26
N GLN A 128 7.30 10.81 -11.50
CA GLN A 128 8.67 10.36 -11.75
C GLN A 128 8.69 8.84 -11.61
N ASN A 129 9.50 8.17 -12.44
CA ASN A 129 9.67 6.73 -12.38
C ASN A 129 11.06 6.38 -12.95
N ASP A 130 11.91 5.79 -12.13
CA ASP A 130 13.24 5.28 -12.51
C ASP A 130 13.29 3.73 -12.55
N GLY A 131 12.14 3.07 -12.45
CA GLY A 131 12.01 1.61 -12.42
C GLY A 131 12.15 1.00 -11.03
N THR A 132 12.82 1.68 -10.10
CA THR A 132 13.01 1.24 -8.71
C THR A 132 12.15 2.04 -7.74
N GLU A 133 12.10 3.34 -7.91
CA GLU A 133 11.26 4.26 -7.15
C GLU A 133 10.39 5.10 -8.09
N ALA A 134 9.22 5.49 -7.63
CA ALA A 134 8.31 6.33 -8.40
C ALA A 134 7.60 7.35 -7.52
N ILE A 135 7.26 8.48 -8.13
CA ILE A 135 6.37 9.49 -7.57
C ILE A 135 5.13 9.55 -8.46
N VAL A 136 3.98 9.24 -7.89
CA VAL A 136 2.69 9.35 -8.56
C VAL A 136 1.89 10.45 -7.90
N ARG A 137 1.32 11.32 -8.72
CA ARG A 137 0.46 12.41 -8.26
C ARG A 137 -0.97 12.14 -8.67
N THR A 138 -1.89 12.33 -7.73
CA THR A 138 -3.32 12.20 -8.00
C THR A 138 -4.08 13.42 -7.52
N GLY A 139 -5.21 13.65 -8.17
CA GLY A 139 -6.23 14.59 -7.72
C GLY A 139 -7.50 13.82 -7.35
N MET A 140 -8.05 14.09 -6.18
CA MET A 140 -9.35 13.60 -5.76
C MET A 140 -10.35 14.74 -5.83
N SER A 141 -11.43 14.56 -6.58
CA SER A 141 -12.49 15.56 -6.76
C SER A 141 -13.85 14.99 -6.43
N SER A 142 -14.74 15.84 -5.90
CA SER A 142 -16.12 15.46 -5.64
C SER A 142 -16.87 15.18 -6.96
N ILE A 143 -17.72 14.18 -6.93
CA ILE A 143 -18.59 13.82 -8.06
C ILE A 143 -19.83 14.70 -8.05
N SER A 144 -20.42 14.95 -6.88
CA SER A 144 -21.65 15.74 -6.71
C SER A 144 -21.40 17.25 -6.76
N ASP A 145 -20.18 17.70 -6.43
CA ASP A 145 -19.81 19.12 -6.44
C ASP A 145 -18.49 19.35 -7.18
N PRO A 146 -18.50 19.42 -8.52
CA PRO A 146 -17.30 19.63 -9.33
C PRO A 146 -16.61 20.98 -9.10
N GLY A 147 -17.27 21.92 -8.43
CA GLY A 147 -16.72 23.24 -8.07
C GLY A 147 -15.81 23.23 -6.85
N LYS A 148 -15.84 22.16 -6.05
CA LYS A 148 -14.92 22.02 -4.92
C LYS A 148 -13.47 21.89 -5.38
N PRO A 149 -12.53 22.52 -4.66
CA PRO A 149 -11.11 22.29 -4.89
C PRO A 149 -10.74 20.81 -4.83
N GLU A 150 -9.92 20.40 -5.77
CA GLU A 150 -9.41 19.04 -5.83
C GLU A 150 -8.36 18.82 -4.74
N VAL A 151 -8.50 17.76 -3.96
CA VAL A 151 -7.48 17.34 -2.97
C VAL A 151 -6.33 16.66 -3.70
N GLN A 152 -5.14 17.23 -3.59
CA GLN A 152 -3.94 16.65 -4.19
C GLN A 152 -3.26 15.67 -3.27
N MET A 153 -2.96 14.49 -3.81
CA MET A 153 -2.17 13.48 -3.12
C MET A 153 -0.94 13.11 -3.95
N VAL A 154 0.19 12.90 -3.27
CA VAL A 154 1.43 12.44 -3.90
C VAL A 154 1.88 11.17 -3.21
N TYR A 155 2.07 10.12 -3.98
CA TYR A 155 2.53 8.83 -3.48
C TYR A 155 4.00 8.65 -3.84
N ARG A 156 4.79 8.22 -2.86
CA ARG A 156 6.11 7.68 -3.10
C ARG A 156 6.01 6.17 -3.09
N LEU A 157 6.49 5.54 -4.16
CA LEU A 157 6.44 4.10 -4.36
C LEU A 157 7.84 3.53 -4.49
N ARG A 158 7.96 2.25 -4.17
CA ARG A 158 9.13 1.43 -4.45
C ARG A 158 8.72 0.15 -5.15
N ASN A 159 9.47 -0.22 -6.18
CA ASN A 159 9.32 -1.52 -6.83
C ASN A 159 10.13 -2.56 -6.04
N ILE A 160 9.43 -3.52 -5.46
CA ILE A 160 10.05 -4.61 -4.68
C ILE A 160 10.08 -5.85 -5.57
N LYS A 161 11.27 -6.45 -5.72
CA LYS A 161 11.44 -7.67 -6.50
C LYS A 161 10.38 -8.71 -6.09
N ASP A 162 9.75 -9.32 -7.08
CA ASP A 162 8.71 -10.36 -6.95
C ASP A 162 7.40 -9.91 -6.26
N GLN A 163 7.30 -8.65 -5.79
CA GLN A 163 6.10 -8.08 -5.16
C GLN A 163 5.51 -6.90 -5.94
N GLY A 164 6.27 -6.32 -6.88
CA GLY A 164 5.87 -5.14 -7.64
C GLY A 164 5.88 -3.84 -6.82
N TRP A 165 5.08 -2.87 -7.23
CA TRP A 165 5.02 -1.56 -6.59
C TRP A 165 4.38 -1.63 -5.21
N LYS A 166 4.97 -0.90 -4.26
CA LYS A 166 4.44 -0.68 -2.91
C LYS A 166 4.56 0.80 -2.55
N VAL A 167 3.52 1.35 -1.93
CA VAL A 167 3.57 2.70 -1.37
C VAL A 167 4.46 2.69 -0.13
N ILE A 168 5.38 3.65 -0.05
CA ILE A 168 6.31 3.82 1.08
C ILE A 168 6.14 5.17 1.79
N ASP A 169 5.38 6.10 1.22
CA ASP A 169 4.97 7.36 1.84
C ASP A 169 3.82 7.99 1.05
N VAL A 170 3.00 8.79 1.72
CA VAL A 170 1.91 9.55 1.12
C VAL A 170 1.98 11.00 1.58
N ASN A 171 1.84 11.92 0.63
CA ASN A 171 1.66 13.33 0.90
C ASN A 171 0.20 13.71 0.64
N VAL A 172 -0.41 14.37 1.58
CA VAL A 172 -1.76 14.94 1.44
C VAL A 172 -1.65 16.45 1.63
N GLU A 173 -2.00 17.21 0.60
CA GLU A 173 -1.97 18.68 0.62
C GLU A 173 -0.67 19.29 1.15
N GLY A 174 0.46 18.73 0.76
CA GLY A 174 1.80 19.22 1.14
C GLY A 174 2.41 18.53 2.36
N VAL A 175 1.65 17.74 3.13
CA VAL A 175 2.14 17.08 4.35
C VAL A 175 2.48 15.61 4.06
N TRP A 176 3.76 15.27 4.17
CA TRP A 176 4.22 13.87 4.07
C TRP A 176 3.95 13.12 5.37
N LEU A 177 3.21 12.01 5.27
CA LEU A 177 2.76 11.20 6.40
C LEU A 177 3.93 10.71 7.25
N VAL A 178 4.87 9.99 6.62
CA VAL A 178 6.02 9.42 7.34
C VAL A 178 6.89 10.49 7.96
N SER A 179 7.13 11.60 7.26
CA SER A 179 7.91 12.71 7.79
C SER A 179 7.24 13.37 9.00
N ASN A 180 5.91 13.53 8.96
CA ASN A 180 5.15 14.07 10.08
C ASN A 180 5.29 13.20 11.33
N TYR A 181 5.08 11.89 11.18
CA TYR A 181 5.25 10.95 12.30
C TYR A 181 6.71 10.78 12.71
N ARG A 182 7.65 10.91 11.77
CA ARG A 182 9.08 10.92 12.10
C ARG A 182 9.46 12.01 13.08
N ASN A 183 8.92 13.20 12.90
CA ASN A 183 9.17 14.30 13.83
C ASN A 183 8.60 14.02 15.23
N GLN A 184 7.44 13.36 15.32
CA GLN A 184 6.82 13.02 16.59
C GLN A 184 7.50 11.81 17.26
N TYR A 185 7.57 10.69 16.57
CA TYR A 185 8.07 9.43 17.13
C TYR A 185 9.58 9.43 17.31
N GLY A 186 10.31 10.04 16.38
CA GLY A 186 11.77 10.17 16.48
C GLY A 186 12.21 10.96 17.71
N ASN A 187 11.51 12.04 18.06
CA ASN A 187 11.78 12.82 19.24
C ASN A 187 11.49 12.03 20.53
N ILE A 188 10.34 11.34 20.61
CA ILE A 188 10.00 10.52 21.76
C ILE A 188 11.02 9.38 21.90
N ALA A 189 11.33 8.67 20.83
CA ALA A 189 12.30 7.59 20.85
C ALA A 189 13.71 8.05 21.25
N ALA A 190 14.11 9.26 20.86
CA ALA A 190 15.39 9.82 21.25
C ALA A 190 15.47 10.16 22.75
N GLN A 191 14.37 10.62 23.34
CA GLN A 191 14.30 11.04 24.73
C GLN A 191 13.97 9.89 25.69
N GLU A 192 13.03 9.04 25.33
CA GLU A 192 12.45 8.00 26.20
C GLU A 192 12.82 6.57 25.76
N GLY A 193 13.58 6.40 24.67
CA GLY A 193 13.90 5.10 24.09
C GLY A 193 12.69 4.43 23.40
N ILE A 194 12.89 3.19 22.95
CA ILE A 194 11.83 2.42 22.24
C ILE A 194 10.66 2.07 23.16
N GLU A 195 10.93 1.69 24.40
CA GLU A 195 9.88 1.39 25.37
C GLU A 195 9.02 2.61 25.70
N GLY A 196 9.65 3.77 25.84
CA GLY A 196 8.95 5.04 26.04
C GLY A 196 8.07 5.38 24.84
N LEU A 197 8.57 5.21 23.61
CA LEU A 197 7.78 5.41 22.40
C LEU A 197 6.56 4.47 22.37
N ILE A 198 6.76 3.17 22.61
CA ILE A 198 5.68 2.18 22.64
C ILE A 198 4.61 2.58 23.65
N ARG A 199 5.01 2.95 24.87
CA ARG A 199 4.10 3.38 25.92
C ARG A 199 3.29 4.61 25.52
N ARG A 200 3.93 5.62 24.90
CA ARG A 200 3.25 6.83 24.41
C ARG A 200 2.29 6.54 23.26
N MET A 201 2.65 5.64 22.35
CA MET A 201 1.78 5.23 21.26
C MET A 201 0.57 4.44 21.78
N GLN A 202 0.78 3.54 22.74
CA GLN A 202 -0.29 2.76 23.37
C GLN A 202 -1.30 3.69 24.08
N ASP A 203 -0.78 4.61 24.90
CA ASP A 203 -1.62 5.59 25.62
C ASP A 203 -2.48 6.42 24.65
N ARG A 204 -1.92 6.82 23.51
CA ARG A 204 -2.67 7.54 22.47
C ARG A 204 -3.73 6.69 21.77
N VAL A 205 -3.48 5.41 21.58
CA VAL A 205 -4.45 4.46 21.00
C VAL A 205 -5.59 4.20 21.99
N ASP A 206 -5.28 4.10 23.28
CA ASP A 206 -6.27 3.84 24.33
C ASP A 206 -7.11 5.09 24.66
N HIS A 207 -6.55 6.29 24.48
CA HIS A 207 -7.17 7.60 24.81
C HIS A 207 -7.22 8.56 23.62
N PRO A 208 -8.00 8.27 22.57
CA PRO A 208 -8.02 9.05 21.32
C PRO A 208 -8.49 10.51 21.49
N GLU A 209 -9.23 10.83 22.54
CA GLU A 209 -9.69 12.18 22.86
C GLU A 209 -8.55 13.12 23.28
N THR A 210 -7.47 12.60 23.82
CA THR A 210 -6.30 13.39 24.22
C THR A 210 -5.44 13.80 23.03
N ALA A 211 -5.61 13.15 21.89
CA ALA A 211 -4.85 13.40 20.66
C ALA A 211 -5.31 14.61 19.84
N LYS A 212 -6.45 15.22 20.20
CA LYS A 212 -7.07 16.35 19.46
C LYS A 212 -6.73 17.75 20.01
N LYS A 213 -5.79 17.86 20.94
CA LYS A 213 -5.35 19.14 21.49
C LYS A 213 -4.02 19.62 20.90
#